data_c261082662e0f92e74f68cbc407c2b6d
#
_entry.id   c261082662e0f92e74f68cbc407c2b6d
#
_cell.length_a   1.000
_cell.length_b   1.000
_cell.length_c   1.000
_cell.angle_alpha   90.00
_cell.angle_beta   90.00
_cell.angle_gamma   90.00
#
_symmetry.space_group_name_H-M   'P 1'
#
loop_
_entity.id
_entity.type
_entity.pdbx_description
1 polymer ?
#
loop_
_entity_poly.entity_id
_entity_poly.type
_entity_poly.pdbx_seq_one_letter_code
_entity_poly.pdbx_strand_id
1 'polypeptide(L)'
;GADITSDYPYQMENMMFPMGAAEVCDKAEFLKEKIPYIAVVKFRRFKSRNAHSLMSAHKVLNKREMQESEFTILDNNRIQYGEVVELIINDVEYKALKRAYKWDRATIIKCWKFKQGYALLPKQIRDVCTKQYMIKQSLKAEYSETLDYKQAKEFVNSIFGMMCTALYMEEF
;
A
#
# COMPACT_ATOMS: atom_id res chain seq x y z
N GLY A 1 17.10 10.51 6.56
CA GLY A 1 16.56 9.82 5.39
C GLY A 1 16.29 10.82 4.29
N ALA A 2 16.61 10.46 3.03
CA ALA A 2 16.25 11.31 1.89
C ALA A 2 14.74 11.20 1.64
N ASP A 3 14.03 12.32 1.72
CA ASP A 3 12.63 12.40 1.31
C ASP A 3 12.56 12.67 -0.20
N ILE A 4 11.74 11.88 -0.91
CA ILE A 4 11.55 12.07 -2.36
C ILE A 4 10.55 13.22 -2.54
N THR A 5 11.04 14.32 -3.04
CA THR A 5 10.21 15.52 -3.27
C THR A 5 9.08 15.22 -4.25
N SER A 6 7.83 15.32 -3.79
CA SER A 6 6.62 15.16 -4.62
C SER A 6 6.47 13.76 -5.23
N ASP A 7 6.74 12.72 -4.48
CA ASP A 7 6.61 11.33 -4.92
C ASP A 7 5.17 11.00 -5.38
N TYR A 8 4.15 11.41 -4.63
CA TYR A 8 2.75 11.11 -4.99
C TYR A 8 2.32 11.63 -6.38
N PRO A 9 2.54 12.89 -6.75
CA PRO A 9 2.22 13.37 -8.10
C PRO A 9 2.93 12.59 -9.20
N TYR A 10 4.22 12.28 -9.00
CA TYR A 10 4.99 11.48 -9.95
C TYR A 10 4.41 10.08 -10.13
N GLN A 11 4.07 9.42 -9.01
CA GLN A 11 3.46 8.09 -9.04
C GLN A 11 2.09 8.11 -9.73
N MET A 12 1.26 9.11 -9.44
CA MET A 12 -0.07 9.25 -10.05
C MET A 12 -0.01 9.50 -11.56
N GLU A 13 1.04 10.14 -12.05
CA GLU A 13 1.23 10.40 -13.49
C GLU A 13 1.77 9.16 -14.22
N ASN A 14 2.71 8.44 -13.63
CA ASN A 14 3.56 7.49 -14.35
C ASN A 14 3.35 6.03 -13.97
N MET A 15 2.72 5.73 -12.84
CA MET A 15 2.56 4.36 -12.37
C MET A 15 1.19 3.79 -12.70
N MET A 16 1.15 2.48 -12.84
CA MET A 16 -0.08 1.75 -13.04
C MET A 16 -0.74 1.43 -11.69
N PHE A 17 -2.04 1.66 -11.61
CA PHE A 17 -2.88 1.40 -10.45
C PHE A 17 -3.84 0.24 -10.72
N PRO A 18 -4.26 -0.52 -9.69
CA PRO A 18 -5.36 -1.45 -9.81
C PRO A 18 -6.63 -0.71 -10.21
N MET A 19 -7.31 -1.18 -11.25
CA MET A 19 -8.47 -0.50 -11.82
C MET A 19 -9.75 -1.32 -11.71
N GLY A 20 -10.85 -0.59 -11.56
CA GLY A 20 -12.18 -1.16 -11.39
C GLY A 20 -12.50 -1.53 -9.94
N ALA A 21 -13.73 -2.01 -9.72
CA ALA A 21 -14.15 -2.47 -8.39
C ALA A 21 -13.40 -3.74 -7.99
N ALA A 22 -13.12 -3.86 -6.71
CA ALA A 22 -12.59 -5.09 -6.13
C ALA A 22 -13.72 -6.13 -6.00
N GLU A 23 -13.52 -7.32 -6.53
CA GLU A 23 -14.47 -8.42 -6.45
C GLU A 23 -13.88 -9.60 -5.68
N VAL A 24 -14.70 -10.23 -4.86
CA VAL A 24 -14.31 -11.46 -4.15
C VAL A 24 -13.88 -12.52 -5.17
N CYS A 25 -12.74 -13.13 -4.94
CA CYS A 25 -12.22 -14.19 -5.80
C CYS A 25 -12.05 -15.51 -5.05
N ASP A 26 -12.04 -16.61 -5.80
CA ASP A 26 -11.69 -17.90 -5.24
C ASP A 26 -10.22 -17.90 -4.82
N LYS A 27 -9.96 -18.46 -3.65
CA LYS A 27 -8.60 -18.57 -3.08
C LYS A 27 -7.64 -19.36 -3.99
N ALA A 28 -8.16 -20.29 -4.80
CA ALA A 28 -7.38 -21.08 -5.73
C ALA A 28 -6.94 -20.29 -6.98
N GLU A 29 -7.72 -19.31 -7.40
CA GLU A 29 -7.41 -18.43 -8.55
C GLU A 29 -6.31 -17.42 -8.24
N PHE A 30 -6.23 -17.00 -6.98
CA PHE A 30 -5.34 -15.98 -6.47
C PHE A 30 -3.86 -16.16 -6.88
N LEU A 31 -3.35 -17.39 -6.91
CA LEU A 31 -1.94 -17.67 -7.21
C LEU A 31 -1.64 -17.82 -8.71
N LYS A 32 -2.66 -17.89 -9.54
CA LYS A 32 -2.50 -18.20 -10.98
C LYS A 32 -2.56 -16.98 -11.90
N GLU A 33 -3.21 -15.92 -11.48
CA GLU A 33 -3.45 -14.75 -12.32
C GLU A 33 -2.47 -13.60 -12.02
N LYS A 34 -1.98 -12.94 -13.05
CA LYS A 34 -1.21 -11.68 -12.95
C LYS A 34 -2.13 -10.47 -12.79
N ILE A 35 -3.17 -10.62 -12.00
CA ILE A 35 -4.19 -9.58 -11.75
C ILE A 35 -3.88 -8.94 -10.39
N PRO A 36 -4.03 -7.61 -10.24
CA PRO A 36 -3.89 -6.96 -8.95
C PRO A 36 -4.94 -7.48 -7.98
N TYR A 37 -4.51 -7.71 -6.74
CA TYR A 37 -5.35 -8.23 -5.69
C TYR A 37 -5.04 -7.65 -4.32
N ILE A 38 -5.99 -7.79 -3.41
CA ILE A 38 -5.80 -7.62 -1.97
C ILE A 38 -6.22 -8.93 -1.30
N ALA A 39 -5.46 -9.39 -0.31
CA ALA A 39 -5.79 -10.61 0.41
C ALA A 39 -5.52 -10.49 1.90
N VAL A 40 -6.35 -11.15 2.69
CA VAL A 40 -6.08 -11.46 4.10
C VAL A 40 -5.39 -12.80 4.13
N VAL A 41 -4.14 -12.82 4.58
CA VAL A 41 -3.31 -14.02 4.62
C VAL A 41 -2.80 -14.28 6.04
N LYS A 42 -3.01 -15.51 6.51
CA LYS A 42 -2.50 -16.01 7.78
C LYS A 42 -1.24 -16.81 7.53
N PHE A 43 -0.12 -16.35 8.07
CA PHE A 43 1.18 -16.99 8.00
C PHE A 43 1.48 -17.74 9.30
N ARG A 44 2.14 -18.90 9.18
CA ARG A 44 2.71 -19.64 10.31
C ARG A 44 4.23 -19.64 10.23
N ARG A 45 4.87 -19.41 11.38
CA ARG A 45 6.33 -19.23 11.54
C ARG A 45 6.88 -18.19 10.56
N PHE A 46 6.25 -17.04 10.62
CA PHE A 46 6.63 -15.89 9.80
C PHE A 46 7.92 -15.27 10.33
N LYS A 47 9.04 -15.47 9.64
CA LYS A 47 10.37 -15.07 10.10
C LYS A 47 11.10 -14.24 9.05
N SER A 48 11.63 -13.08 9.45
CA SER A 48 12.49 -12.27 8.59
C SER A 48 13.77 -13.02 8.22
N ARG A 49 14.19 -12.88 6.97
CA ARG A 49 15.47 -13.40 6.47
C ARG A 49 16.63 -12.46 6.77
N ASN A 50 16.33 -11.19 7.03
CA ASN A 50 17.29 -10.11 7.17
C ASN A 50 17.25 -9.53 8.59
N ALA A 51 18.35 -8.90 9.01
CA ALA A 51 18.40 -8.15 10.28
C ALA A 51 17.41 -6.98 10.28
N HIS A 52 17.15 -6.38 9.11
CA HIS A 52 16.17 -5.31 8.95
C HIS A 52 14.87 -5.87 8.41
N SER A 53 13.90 -6.02 9.29
CA SER A 53 12.58 -6.54 8.95
C SER A 53 11.76 -5.50 8.18
N LEU A 54 10.96 -5.96 7.21
CA LEU A 54 10.16 -5.10 6.33
C LEU A 54 8.79 -4.76 6.93
N MET A 55 8.09 -5.77 7.47
CA MET A 55 6.68 -5.66 7.84
C MET A 55 6.47 -4.99 9.20
N SER A 56 5.62 -3.96 9.24
CA SER A 56 5.22 -3.30 10.47
C SER A 56 4.23 -4.15 11.28
N ALA A 57 4.44 -4.19 12.61
CA ALA A 57 3.52 -4.85 13.54
C ALA A 57 2.14 -4.15 13.60
N HIS A 58 2.03 -2.87 13.20
CA HIS A 58 0.75 -2.19 13.12
C HIS A 58 -0.20 -2.79 12.08
N LYS A 59 0.34 -3.42 11.03
CA LYS A 59 -0.45 -4.10 9.97
C LYS A 59 -1.01 -5.46 10.37
N VAL A 60 -0.67 -5.99 11.55
CA VAL A 60 -1.17 -7.28 12.02
C VAL A 60 -2.62 -7.16 12.44
N LEU A 61 -3.48 -8.01 11.88
CA LEU A 61 -4.90 -8.06 12.19
C LEU A 61 -5.19 -8.85 13.47
N ASN A 62 -4.54 -9.99 13.64
CA ASN A 62 -4.71 -10.88 14.79
C ASN A 62 -3.76 -10.55 15.96
N LYS A 63 -3.69 -9.27 16.36
CA LYS A 63 -2.73 -8.80 17.38
C LYS A 63 -2.79 -9.61 18.67
N ARG A 64 -4.00 -9.95 19.14
CA ARG A 64 -4.18 -10.75 20.36
C ARG A 64 -3.61 -12.16 20.21
N GLU A 65 -3.96 -12.88 19.15
CA GLU A 65 -3.45 -14.23 18.87
C GLU A 65 -1.92 -14.22 18.71
N MET A 66 -1.37 -13.18 18.06
CA MET A 66 0.07 -13.01 17.94
C MET A 66 0.73 -12.80 19.30
N GLN A 67 0.14 -12.00 20.20
CA GLN A 67 0.67 -11.73 21.55
C GLN A 67 0.57 -12.95 22.49
N GLU A 68 -0.41 -13.82 22.27
CA GLU A 68 -0.59 -15.09 23.00
C GLU A 68 0.33 -16.21 22.47
N SER A 69 1.06 -15.96 21.39
CA SER A 69 2.01 -16.89 20.76
C SER A 69 3.45 -16.36 20.84
N GLU A 70 4.41 -17.13 20.33
CA GLU A 70 5.79 -16.67 20.25
C GLU A 70 5.94 -15.60 19.16
N PHE A 71 6.51 -14.44 19.52
CA PHE A 71 6.78 -13.35 18.58
C PHE A 71 8.02 -12.54 19.00
N THR A 72 8.61 -11.85 18.01
CA THR A 72 9.69 -10.89 18.21
C THR A 72 9.45 -9.67 17.33
N ILE A 73 9.35 -8.49 17.95
CA ILE A 73 9.23 -7.19 17.30
C ILE A 73 10.49 -6.40 17.61
N LEU A 74 11.08 -5.78 16.58
CA LEU A 74 12.25 -4.91 16.72
C LEU A 74 11.85 -3.53 17.28
N ASP A 75 12.82 -2.76 17.77
CA ASP A 75 12.62 -1.42 18.34
C ASP A 75 11.94 -0.43 17.37
N ASN A 76 12.11 -0.64 16.05
CA ASN A 76 11.45 0.13 15.01
C ASN A 76 10.03 -0.36 14.69
N ASN A 77 9.43 -1.18 15.55
CA ASN A 77 8.11 -1.78 15.41
C ASN A 77 7.95 -2.66 14.16
N ARG A 78 9.02 -3.37 13.76
CA ARG A 78 9.01 -4.33 12.65
C ARG A 78 9.02 -5.76 13.17
N ILE A 79 8.27 -6.64 12.50
CA ILE A 79 8.14 -8.06 12.88
C ILE A 79 9.41 -8.79 12.44
N GLN A 80 10.18 -9.29 13.41
CA GLN A 80 11.30 -10.19 13.16
C GLN A 80 10.84 -11.64 13.08
N TYR A 81 9.94 -12.02 13.98
CA TYR A 81 9.35 -13.35 14.06
C TYR A 81 7.91 -13.27 14.58
N GLY A 82 7.04 -14.17 14.14
CA GLY A 82 5.72 -14.42 14.70
C GLY A 82 5.27 -15.84 14.36
N GLU A 83 4.88 -16.61 15.38
CA GLU A 83 4.36 -17.97 15.20
C GLU A 83 3.09 -17.96 14.35
N VAL A 84 2.20 -16.99 14.60
CA VAL A 84 0.99 -16.77 13.82
C VAL A 84 0.81 -15.29 13.54
N VAL A 85 0.84 -14.92 12.24
CA VAL A 85 0.70 -13.51 11.80
C VAL A 85 -0.34 -13.42 10.70
N GLU A 86 -1.36 -12.60 10.90
CA GLU A 86 -2.39 -12.33 9.90
C GLU A 86 -2.26 -10.90 9.37
N LEU A 87 -2.15 -10.77 8.04
CA LEU A 87 -1.89 -9.51 7.35
C LEU A 87 -2.88 -9.29 6.21
N ILE A 88 -3.24 -8.02 6.00
CA ILE A 88 -3.78 -7.58 4.70
C ILE A 88 -2.59 -7.21 3.82
N ILE A 89 -2.50 -7.81 2.66
CA ILE A 89 -1.43 -7.59 1.70
C ILE A 89 -1.97 -7.52 0.27
N ASN A 90 -1.29 -6.75 -0.57
CA ASN A 90 -1.50 -6.75 -2.01
C ASN A 90 -0.46 -7.62 -2.73
N ASP A 91 -0.59 -7.77 -4.05
CA ASP A 91 0.30 -8.61 -4.86
C ASP A 91 1.76 -8.11 -4.87
N VAL A 92 1.98 -6.79 -4.79
CA VAL A 92 3.32 -6.18 -4.73
C VAL A 92 3.97 -6.49 -3.37
N GLU A 93 3.22 -6.26 -2.28
CA GLU A 93 3.68 -6.59 -0.93
C GLU A 93 3.97 -8.09 -0.79
N TYR A 94 3.10 -8.97 -1.35
CA TYR A 94 3.34 -10.40 -1.30
C TYR A 94 4.65 -10.81 -1.97
N LYS A 95 4.97 -10.21 -3.13
CA LYS A 95 6.27 -10.43 -3.81
C LYS A 95 7.45 -9.97 -2.97
N ALA A 96 7.32 -8.81 -2.30
CA ALA A 96 8.33 -8.29 -1.38
C ALA A 96 8.50 -9.21 -0.16
N LEU A 97 7.40 -9.67 0.43
CA LEU A 97 7.41 -10.59 1.56
C LEU A 97 8.10 -11.93 1.24
N LYS A 98 7.86 -12.50 0.06
CA LYS A 98 8.55 -13.73 -0.39
C LYS A 98 10.08 -13.59 -0.41
N ARG A 99 10.59 -12.39 -0.68
CA ARG A 99 12.02 -12.10 -0.68
C ARG A 99 12.57 -11.87 0.73
N ALA A 100 11.81 -11.13 1.55
CA ALA A 100 12.25 -10.66 2.86
C ALA A 100 11.97 -11.64 4.00
N TYR A 101 11.01 -12.54 3.85
CA TYR A 101 10.57 -13.47 4.89
C TYR A 101 10.56 -14.92 4.42
N LYS A 102 10.56 -15.84 5.37
CA LYS A 102 10.21 -17.24 5.21
C LYS A 102 9.05 -17.57 6.14
N TRP A 103 8.26 -18.55 5.75
CA TRP A 103 7.16 -19.10 6.52
C TRP A 103 6.94 -20.57 6.15
N ASP A 104 6.35 -21.33 7.04
CA ASP A 104 6.06 -22.74 6.78
C ASP A 104 4.75 -22.90 5.99
N ARG A 105 3.75 -22.07 6.34
CA ARG A 105 2.42 -22.12 5.73
C ARG A 105 1.85 -20.72 5.58
N ALA A 106 1.24 -20.45 4.43
CA ALA A 106 0.41 -19.29 4.18
C ALA A 106 -1.00 -19.75 3.81
N THR A 107 -2.00 -19.26 4.54
CA THR A 107 -3.41 -19.59 4.31
C THR A 107 -4.15 -18.31 3.94
N ILE A 108 -4.76 -18.27 2.76
CA ILE A 108 -5.59 -17.16 2.33
C ILE A 108 -6.95 -17.27 3.04
N ILE A 109 -7.30 -16.25 3.82
CA ILE A 109 -8.58 -16.17 4.54
C ILE A 109 -9.65 -15.58 3.62
N LYS A 110 -9.35 -14.40 3.03
CA LYS A 110 -10.18 -13.69 2.06
C LYS A 110 -9.33 -13.13 0.95
N CYS A 111 -9.87 -12.96 -0.24
CA CYS A 111 -9.20 -12.29 -1.33
C CYS A 111 -10.18 -11.54 -2.23
N TRP A 112 -9.70 -10.45 -2.82
CA TRP A 112 -10.41 -9.61 -3.77
C TRP A 112 -9.48 -9.34 -4.95
N LYS A 113 -10.00 -9.40 -6.16
CA LYS A 113 -9.27 -9.10 -7.40
C LYS A 113 -9.86 -7.88 -8.11
N PHE A 114 -8.99 -7.14 -8.80
CA PHE A 114 -9.39 -6.02 -9.64
C PHE A 114 -9.39 -6.48 -11.10
N LYS A 115 -10.58 -6.77 -11.66
CA LYS A 115 -10.73 -7.40 -12.99
C LYS A 115 -10.14 -6.61 -14.15
N GLN A 116 -10.09 -5.27 -14.03
CA GLN A 116 -9.53 -4.43 -15.09
C GLN A 116 -7.99 -4.42 -15.10
N GLY A 117 -7.36 -5.11 -14.14
CA GLY A 117 -5.92 -5.21 -14.07
C GLY A 117 -5.25 -3.91 -13.65
N TYR A 118 -4.00 -3.74 -14.08
CA TYR A 118 -3.24 -2.51 -13.87
C TYR A 118 -3.33 -1.60 -15.07
N ALA A 119 -3.67 -0.32 -14.85
CA ALA A 119 -3.62 0.72 -15.87
C ALA A 119 -3.18 2.06 -15.29
N LEU A 120 -2.79 2.98 -16.17
CA LEU A 120 -2.57 4.38 -15.78
C LEU A 120 -3.91 4.99 -15.33
N LEU A 121 -3.86 5.93 -14.40
CA LEU A 121 -5.04 6.72 -14.05
C LEU A 121 -5.63 7.42 -15.30
N PRO A 122 -6.94 7.70 -15.31
CA PRO A 122 -7.57 8.46 -16.39
C PRO A 122 -6.79 9.74 -16.71
N LYS A 123 -6.69 10.07 -18.00
CA LYS A 123 -5.89 11.21 -18.48
C LYS A 123 -6.26 12.51 -17.76
N GLN A 124 -7.56 12.74 -17.53
CA GLN A 124 -8.05 13.93 -16.84
C GLN A 124 -7.45 14.07 -15.43
N ILE A 125 -7.37 12.98 -14.68
CA ILE A 125 -6.77 12.98 -13.32
C ILE A 125 -5.27 13.28 -13.42
N ARG A 126 -4.56 12.63 -14.36
CA ARG A 126 -3.13 12.84 -14.55
C ARG A 126 -2.82 14.29 -14.97
N ASP A 127 -3.58 14.84 -15.90
CA ASP A 127 -3.41 16.22 -16.38
C ASP A 127 -3.61 17.23 -15.22
N VAL A 128 -4.60 17.01 -14.34
CA VAL A 128 -4.82 17.85 -13.15
C VAL A 128 -3.67 17.73 -12.18
N CYS A 129 -3.19 16.52 -11.90
CA CYS A 129 -2.02 16.31 -11.01
C CYS A 129 -0.79 17.03 -11.54
N THR A 130 -0.47 16.86 -12.83
CA THR A 130 0.67 17.51 -13.48
C THR A 130 0.56 19.02 -13.44
N LYS A 131 -0.62 19.57 -13.78
CA LYS A 131 -0.87 21.01 -13.75
C LYS A 131 -0.64 21.59 -12.35
N GLN A 132 -1.23 20.98 -11.34
CA GLN A 132 -1.09 21.47 -9.94
C GLN A 132 0.33 21.30 -9.42
N TYR A 133 1.01 20.24 -9.83
CA TYR A 133 2.43 20.08 -9.51
C TYR A 133 3.30 21.17 -10.12
N MET A 134 3.07 21.55 -11.39
CA MET A 134 3.77 22.65 -12.05
C MET A 134 3.52 24.00 -11.37
N ILE A 135 2.27 24.30 -10.98
CA ILE A 135 1.92 25.50 -10.21
C ILE A 135 2.69 25.51 -8.89
N LYS A 136 2.68 24.41 -8.15
CA LYS A 136 3.45 24.27 -6.90
C LYS A 136 4.94 24.52 -7.12
N GLN A 137 5.52 24.00 -8.20
CA GLN A 137 6.95 24.17 -8.49
C GLN A 137 7.30 25.63 -8.86
N SER A 138 6.47 26.29 -9.66
CA SER A 138 6.68 27.70 -10.02
C SER A 138 6.61 28.64 -8.82
N LEU A 139 5.72 28.34 -7.85
CA LEU A 139 5.59 29.14 -6.64
C LEU A 139 6.68 28.85 -5.59
N LYS A 140 7.31 27.67 -5.65
CA LYS A 140 8.28 27.24 -4.62
C LYS A 140 9.51 28.13 -4.53
N ALA A 141 10.01 28.62 -5.66
CA ALA A 141 11.27 29.36 -5.72
C ALA A 141 11.20 30.74 -5.03
N GLU A 142 10.05 31.44 -5.14
CA GLU A 142 9.90 32.82 -4.67
C GLU A 142 8.85 32.98 -3.56
N TYR A 143 7.89 32.04 -3.46
CA TYR A 143 6.66 32.22 -2.68
C TYR A 143 6.34 31.03 -1.77
N SER A 144 7.34 30.31 -1.26
CA SER A 144 7.13 29.07 -0.45
C SER A 144 6.29 29.28 0.81
N GLU A 145 6.20 30.50 1.34
CA GLU A 145 5.40 30.85 2.51
C GLU A 145 4.02 31.44 2.17
N THR A 146 3.73 31.63 0.87
CA THR A 146 2.44 32.20 0.45
C THR A 146 1.29 31.22 0.59
N LEU A 147 0.07 31.77 0.68
CA LEU A 147 -1.16 30.99 0.73
C LEU A 147 -1.34 30.14 -0.54
N ASP A 148 -0.99 30.71 -1.71
CA ASP A 148 -1.12 30.05 -3.01
C ASP A 148 -0.26 28.78 -3.11
N TYR A 149 0.99 28.84 -2.62
CA TYR A 149 1.85 27.66 -2.54
C TYR A 149 1.29 26.58 -1.61
N LYS A 150 0.80 26.99 -0.42
CA LYS A 150 0.22 26.07 0.55
C LYS A 150 -1.04 25.39 -0.03
N GLN A 151 -1.92 26.15 -0.68
CA GLN A 151 -3.11 25.62 -1.34
C GLN A 151 -2.74 24.64 -2.47
N ALA A 152 -1.79 24.98 -3.35
CA ALA A 152 -1.35 24.09 -4.41
C ALA A 152 -0.75 22.78 -3.86
N LYS A 153 0.01 22.85 -2.77
CA LYS A 153 0.57 21.70 -2.08
C LYS A 153 -0.53 20.81 -1.47
N GLU A 154 -1.49 21.42 -0.78
CA GLU A 154 -2.60 20.70 -0.16
C GLU A 154 -3.51 20.05 -1.21
N PHE A 155 -3.77 20.74 -2.32
CA PHE A 155 -4.58 20.21 -3.41
C PHE A 155 -3.95 18.93 -4.01
N VAL A 156 -2.66 18.94 -4.30
CA VAL A 156 -1.95 17.76 -4.80
C VAL A 156 -2.01 16.58 -3.82
N ASN A 157 -1.87 16.86 -2.52
CA ASN A 157 -1.95 15.84 -1.49
C ASN A 157 -3.38 15.30 -1.30
N SER A 158 -4.39 16.18 -1.42
CA SER A 158 -5.79 15.80 -1.26
C SER A 158 -6.31 14.92 -2.39
N ILE A 159 -5.82 15.08 -3.63
CA ILE A 159 -6.17 14.18 -4.73
C ILE A 159 -5.81 12.73 -4.37
N PHE A 160 -4.59 12.51 -3.86
CA PHE A 160 -4.17 11.19 -3.40
C PHE A 160 -5.01 10.70 -2.20
N GLY A 161 -5.25 11.58 -1.23
CA GLY A 161 -6.10 11.27 -0.07
C GLY A 161 -7.52 10.84 -0.46
N MET A 162 -8.16 11.53 -1.40
CA MET A 162 -9.49 11.17 -1.91
C MET A 162 -9.51 9.81 -2.62
N MET A 163 -8.47 9.45 -3.34
CA MET A 163 -8.35 8.12 -3.94
C MET A 163 -8.29 7.00 -2.90
N CYS A 164 -7.72 7.29 -1.73
CA CYS A 164 -7.64 6.32 -0.64
C CYS A 164 -8.96 6.23 0.16
N THR A 165 -9.71 7.33 0.29
CA THR A 165 -10.95 7.38 1.09
C THR A 165 -12.16 6.77 0.38
N ALA A 166 -12.23 6.83 -0.94
CA ALA A 166 -13.36 6.28 -1.70
C ALA A 166 -13.59 4.76 -1.51
N LEU A 167 -12.60 4.03 -0.99
CA LEU A 167 -12.69 2.60 -0.72
C LEU A 167 -13.38 2.24 0.62
N TYR A 168 -13.64 3.23 1.49
CA TYR A 168 -14.19 2.98 2.83
C TYR A 168 -15.63 3.46 3.05
N MET A 169 -16.25 4.12 2.07
CA MET A 169 -17.57 4.73 2.27
C MET A 169 -18.78 3.89 1.83
N GLU A 170 -18.58 2.65 1.37
CA GLU A 170 -19.70 1.81 0.91
C GLU A 170 -20.15 0.73 1.90
N GLU A 171 -19.67 0.72 3.15
CA GLU A 171 -20.05 -0.28 4.15
C GLU A 171 -20.49 0.32 5.51
N PHE A 172 -21.36 1.34 5.47
CA PHE A 172 -22.10 1.73 6.69
C PHE A 172 -23.57 1.94 6.40
#